data_5db189ec546a7bbee298b7e83667213d
#
_entry.id   5db189ec546a7bbee298b7e83667213d
#
_cell.length_a   1.000
_cell.length_b   1.000
_cell.length_c   1.000
_cell.angle_alpha   90.00
_cell.angle_beta   90.00
_cell.angle_gamma   90.00
#
_symmetry.space_group_name_H-M   'P 1'
#
loop_
_entity.id
_entity.type
_entity.pdbx_description
1 polymer ?
#
loop_
_entity_poly.entity_id
_entity_poly.type
_entity_poly.pdbx_seq_one_letter_code
_entity_poly.pdbx_strand_id
1 'polypeptide(L)'
;MTYLAYQVQELDGTFIGDVKTLETPALQEDHILIKVEYSSLNYKDALAATGVKGVVKQYPFTPGIDSAGTVIKTSSDDFSVGDKVVLTGYKMGMSVNGGFGEIVQDRKS
;
A
#
# COMPACT_ATOMS: atom_id res chain seq x y z
N MET A 1 6.24 11.29 10.71
CA MET A 1 6.03 9.93 11.27
C MET A 1 6.43 8.89 10.24
N THR A 2 7.16 7.88 10.66
CA THR A 2 7.64 6.80 9.79
C THR A 2 6.86 5.52 10.05
N TYR A 3 6.94 4.57 9.13
CA TYR A 3 6.32 3.26 9.25
C TYR A 3 7.15 2.20 8.53
N LEU A 4 7.00 0.95 8.91
CA LEU A 4 7.67 -0.18 8.28
C LEU A 4 6.83 -0.70 7.12
N ALA A 5 7.48 -1.02 6.01
CA ALA A 5 6.83 -1.59 4.84
C ALA A 5 7.78 -2.51 4.09
N TYR A 6 7.22 -3.53 3.43
CA TYR A 6 7.96 -4.35 2.49
C TYR A 6 8.04 -3.58 1.17
N GLN A 7 9.26 -3.26 0.74
CA GLN A 7 9.47 -2.48 -0.47
C GLN A 7 10.27 -3.27 -1.48
N VAL A 8 9.81 -3.29 -2.73
CA VAL A 8 10.48 -3.94 -3.85
C VAL A 8 11.21 -2.88 -4.65
N GLN A 9 12.49 -3.11 -4.91
CA GLN A 9 13.34 -2.23 -5.71
C GLN A 9 13.85 -2.96 -6.94
N GLU A 10 14.06 -2.22 -8.01
CA GLU A 10 14.72 -2.74 -9.22
C GLU A 10 16.16 -2.25 -9.24
N LEU A 11 17.12 -3.18 -9.31
CA LEU A 11 18.54 -2.90 -9.42
C LEU A 11 19.12 -3.71 -10.58
N ASP A 12 19.46 -3.03 -11.67
CA ASP A 12 20.08 -3.65 -12.86
C ASP A 12 19.29 -4.85 -13.40
N GLY A 13 17.94 -4.72 -13.45
CA GLY A 13 17.07 -5.78 -13.90
C GLY A 13 16.73 -6.84 -12.85
N THR A 14 17.27 -6.71 -11.64
CA THR A 14 16.98 -7.60 -10.53
C THR A 14 16.00 -6.94 -9.57
N PHE A 15 15.01 -7.70 -9.11
CA PHE A 15 13.99 -7.20 -8.20
C PHE A 15 14.26 -7.74 -6.81
N ILE A 16 14.47 -6.83 -5.85
CA ILE A 16 14.84 -7.16 -4.48
C ILE A 16 13.81 -6.57 -3.54
N GLY A 17 13.24 -7.42 -2.68
CA GLY A 17 12.30 -7.00 -1.64
C GLY A 17 12.96 -7.02 -0.27
N ASP A 18 12.65 -6.02 0.54
CA ASP A 18 13.16 -5.92 1.91
C ASP A 18 12.22 -5.03 2.74
N VAL A 19 12.30 -5.18 4.06
CA VAL A 19 11.57 -4.32 4.96
C VAL A 19 12.33 -3.00 5.11
N LYS A 20 11.65 -1.91 4.84
CA LYS A 20 12.22 -0.56 4.92
C LYS A 20 11.39 0.32 5.85
N THR A 21 12.03 1.33 6.41
CA THR A 21 11.33 2.41 7.11
C THR A 21 11.02 3.52 6.12
N LEU A 22 9.74 3.85 5.97
CA LEU A 22 9.29 4.85 5.02
C LEU A 22 8.64 6.03 5.75
N GLU A 23 8.62 7.20 5.10
CA GLU A 23 7.89 8.35 5.60
C GLU A 23 6.40 8.20 5.32
N THR A 24 5.57 8.53 6.31
CA THR A 24 4.12 8.55 6.12
C THR A 24 3.78 9.64 5.11
N PRO A 25 3.06 9.32 4.03
CA PRO A 25 2.72 10.33 3.02
C PRO A 25 1.81 11.42 3.58
N ALA A 26 1.89 12.61 3.01
CA ALA A 26 0.97 13.68 3.34
C ALA A 26 -0.44 13.29 2.92
N LEU A 27 -1.44 13.58 3.76
CA LEU A 27 -2.83 13.25 3.46
C LEU A 27 -3.33 14.11 2.31
N GLN A 28 -3.74 13.45 1.23
CA GLN A 28 -4.29 14.12 0.06
C GLN A 28 -5.79 14.37 0.25
N GLU A 29 -6.35 15.25 -0.58
CA GLU A 29 -7.78 15.51 -0.57
C GLU A 29 -8.56 14.24 -0.95
N ASP A 30 -9.68 13.98 -0.29
CA ASP A 30 -10.52 12.78 -0.47
C ASP A 30 -9.78 11.46 -0.25
N HIS A 31 -8.75 11.48 0.59
CA HIS A 31 -8.00 10.29 0.94
C HIS A 31 -8.10 9.98 2.42
N ILE A 32 -7.79 8.74 2.76
CA ILE A 32 -7.70 8.27 4.14
C ILE A 32 -6.35 7.60 4.36
N LEU A 33 -5.80 7.77 5.57
CA LEU A 33 -4.65 7.00 6.03
C LEU A 33 -5.14 5.89 6.93
N ILE A 34 -4.66 4.68 6.67
CA ILE A 34 -5.11 3.47 7.34
C ILE A 34 -3.92 2.79 7.97
N LYS A 35 -4.05 2.45 9.27
CA LYS A 35 -3.12 1.55 9.92
C LYS A 35 -3.52 0.13 9.56
N VAL A 36 -2.69 -0.55 8.80
CA VAL A 36 -2.97 -1.90 8.32
C VAL A 36 -2.86 -2.89 9.48
N GLU A 37 -3.92 -3.65 9.68
CA GLU A 37 -3.97 -4.71 10.70
C GLU A 37 -3.84 -6.09 10.07
N TYR A 38 -4.37 -6.26 8.86
CA TYR A 38 -4.32 -7.52 8.11
C TYR A 38 -4.11 -7.23 6.64
N SER A 39 -3.34 -8.10 6.00
CA SER A 39 -3.21 -8.12 4.55
C SER A 39 -3.22 -9.57 4.09
N SER A 40 -3.57 -9.80 2.82
CA SER A 40 -3.58 -11.14 2.26
C SER A 40 -2.58 -11.24 1.12
N LEU A 41 -2.09 -12.44 0.88
CA LEU A 41 -1.15 -12.72 -0.21
C LEU A 41 -1.94 -13.25 -1.41
N ASN A 42 -1.80 -12.57 -2.53
CA ASN A 42 -2.50 -12.90 -3.76
C ASN A 42 -1.50 -13.13 -4.90
N TYR A 43 -1.94 -13.80 -5.96
CA TYR A 43 -1.09 -14.08 -7.11
C TYR A 43 -0.48 -12.81 -7.72
N LYS A 44 -1.27 -11.74 -7.83
CA LYS A 44 -0.77 -10.46 -8.36
C LYS A 44 0.32 -9.85 -7.49
N ASP A 45 0.28 -10.07 -6.17
CA ASP A 45 1.33 -9.60 -5.27
C ASP A 45 2.66 -10.28 -5.58
N ALA A 46 2.62 -11.58 -5.88
CA ALA A 46 3.81 -12.31 -6.28
C ALA A 46 4.35 -11.81 -7.62
N LEU A 47 3.48 -11.54 -8.60
CA LEU A 47 3.87 -10.99 -9.88
C LEU A 47 4.51 -9.60 -9.71
N ALA A 48 3.93 -8.77 -8.86
CA ALA A 48 4.44 -7.43 -8.57
C ALA A 48 5.82 -7.50 -7.92
N ALA A 49 5.99 -8.39 -6.94
CA ALA A 49 7.25 -8.50 -6.20
C ALA A 49 8.39 -9.08 -7.04
N THR A 50 8.07 -9.84 -8.08
CA THR A 50 9.08 -10.48 -8.94
C THR A 50 9.35 -9.73 -10.24
N GLY A 51 8.69 -8.59 -10.44
CA GLY A 51 9.00 -7.71 -11.57
C GLY A 51 8.33 -8.07 -12.89
N VAL A 52 7.21 -8.80 -12.87
CA VAL A 52 6.48 -9.13 -14.08
C VAL A 52 5.98 -7.84 -14.75
N LYS A 53 6.26 -7.68 -16.04
CA LYS A 53 5.87 -6.49 -16.80
C LYS A 53 4.36 -6.32 -16.82
N GLY A 54 3.91 -5.06 -16.69
CA GLY A 54 2.50 -4.70 -16.77
C GLY A 54 1.76 -4.75 -15.45
N VAL A 55 2.32 -5.36 -14.42
CA VAL A 55 1.69 -5.40 -13.09
C VAL A 55 2.04 -4.14 -12.31
N VAL A 56 3.31 -3.76 -12.26
CA VAL A 56 3.77 -2.54 -11.60
C VAL A 56 4.49 -1.67 -12.62
N LYS A 57 4.16 -0.39 -12.63
CA LYS A 57 4.73 0.56 -13.59
C LYS A 57 6.02 1.20 -13.10
N GLN A 58 6.22 1.28 -11.81
CA GLN A 58 7.32 2.04 -11.23
C GLN A 58 7.81 1.41 -9.93
N TYR A 59 9.11 1.30 -9.79
CA TYR A 59 9.78 0.86 -8.57
C TYR A 59 10.59 2.02 -8.00
N PRO A 60 10.86 2.10 -6.69
CA PRO A 60 10.44 1.14 -5.65
C PRO A 60 8.95 1.26 -5.30
N PHE A 61 8.36 0.19 -4.78
CA PHE A 61 6.96 0.23 -4.35
C PHE A 61 6.69 -0.86 -3.31
N THR A 62 5.55 -0.73 -2.61
CA THR A 62 5.08 -1.72 -1.63
C THR A 62 3.92 -2.51 -2.25
N PRO A 63 4.04 -3.84 -2.39
CA PRO A 63 2.93 -4.66 -2.90
C PRO A 63 1.83 -4.83 -1.86
N GLY A 64 0.81 -5.60 -2.19
CA GLY A 64 -0.33 -5.89 -1.32
C GLY A 64 -1.62 -5.27 -1.85
N ILE A 65 -2.39 -6.04 -2.63
CA ILE A 65 -3.61 -5.51 -3.26
C ILE A 65 -4.81 -5.50 -2.32
N ASP A 66 -4.79 -6.34 -1.27
CA ASP A 66 -5.88 -6.42 -0.29
C ASP A 66 -5.37 -6.16 1.11
N SER A 67 -6.10 -5.39 1.88
CA SER A 67 -5.77 -5.16 3.28
C SER A 67 -7.02 -4.76 4.08
N ALA A 68 -6.90 -4.81 5.40
CA ALA A 68 -7.91 -4.35 6.33
C ALA A 68 -7.24 -3.63 7.47
N GLY A 69 -7.85 -2.58 7.97
CA GLY A 69 -7.27 -1.82 9.06
C GLY A 69 -8.20 -0.76 9.61
N THR A 70 -7.61 0.18 10.33
CA THR A 70 -8.31 1.25 11.01
C THR A 70 -7.89 2.60 10.43
N VAL A 71 -8.87 3.45 10.16
CA VAL A 71 -8.61 4.83 9.71
C VAL A 71 -7.95 5.61 10.84
N ILE A 72 -6.76 6.15 10.59
CA ILE A 72 -6.03 6.97 11.57
C ILE A 72 -6.04 8.45 11.22
N LYS A 73 -6.32 8.79 9.96
CA LYS A 73 -6.42 10.18 9.51
C LYS A 73 -7.29 10.21 8.26
N THR A 74 -8.13 11.23 8.12
CA THR A 74 -9.01 11.33 6.96
C THR A 74 -9.19 12.78 6.54
N SER A 75 -9.28 13.01 5.23
CA SER A 75 -9.73 14.26 4.63
C SER A 75 -11.08 14.08 3.93
N SER A 76 -11.72 12.92 4.11
CA SER A 76 -13.03 12.61 3.53
C SER A 76 -14.11 12.65 4.60
N ASP A 77 -15.27 13.23 4.28
CA ASP A 77 -16.42 13.28 5.18
C ASP A 77 -17.11 11.92 5.33
N ASP A 78 -16.81 10.97 4.46
CA ASP A 78 -17.46 9.65 4.49
C ASP A 78 -16.83 8.69 5.49
N PHE A 79 -15.67 9.06 6.04
CA PHE A 79 -14.93 8.21 6.98
C PHE A 79 -14.54 9.01 8.22
N SER A 80 -14.47 8.32 9.34
CA SER A 80 -14.03 8.91 10.61
C SER A 80 -12.84 8.14 11.16
N VAL A 81 -11.98 8.83 11.89
CA VAL A 81 -10.86 8.19 12.59
C VAL A 81 -11.43 7.11 13.52
N GLY A 82 -10.85 5.92 13.46
CA GLY A 82 -11.30 4.76 14.22
C GLY A 82 -12.18 3.80 13.43
N ASP A 83 -12.65 4.19 12.25
CA ASP A 83 -13.44 3.29 11.40
C ASP A 83 -12.61 2.10 10.93
N LYS A 84 -13.24 0.92 10.93
CA LYS A 84 -12.64 -0.29 10.38
C LYS A 84 -12.98 -0.37 8.89
N VAL A 85 -11.98 -0.62 8.07
CA VAL A 85 -12.14 -0.64 6.62
C VAL A 85 -11.46 -1.86 6.01
N VAL A 86 -12.00 -2.29 4.88
CA VAL A 86 -11.42 -3.35 4.05
C VAL A 86 -11.12 -2.74 2.69
N LEU A 87 -9.91 -2.96 2.21
CA LEU A 87 -9.45 -2.46 0.92
C LEU A 87 -9.24 -3.65 0.00
N THR A 88 -9.90 -3.64 -1.16
CA THR A 88 -9.73 -4.68 -2.16
C THR A 88 -9.11 -4.06 -3.41
N GLY A 89 -8.12 -4.77 -3.96
CA GLY A 89 -7.17 -4.23 -4.89
C GLY A 89 -7.70 -3.70 -6.20
N TYR A 90 -7.75 -2.41 -6.31
CA TYR A 90 -7.96 -1.77 -7.61
C TYR A 90 -6.63 -1.25 -8.15
N LYS A 91 -6.03 -0.26 -7.46
CA LYS A 91 -4.69 0.25 -7.82
C LYS A 91 -3.66 -0.06 -6.75
N MET A 92 -4.10 -0.35 -5.54
CA MET A 92 -3.25 -0.61 -4.40
C MET A 92 -2.35 -1.81 -4.67
N GLY A 93 -1.07 -1.68 -4.34
CA GLY A 93 -0.08 -2.74 -4.55
C GLY A 93 0.33 -2.95 -6.00
N MET A 94 -0.18 -2.10 -6.91
CA MET A 94 0.17 -2.14 -8.34
C MET A 94 0.65 -0.78 -8.82
N SER A 95 -0.20 0.22 -8.89
CA SER A 95 0.20 1.58 -9.29
C SER A 95 0.39 2.52 -8.13
N VAL A 96 -0.08 2.16 -6.93
CA VAL A 96 0.20 2.87 -5.68
C VAL A 96 0.64 1.85 -4.63
N ASN A 97 1.31 2.31 -3.58
CA ASN A 97 1.77 1.42 -2.52
C ASN A 97 0.59 0.72 -1.85
N GLY A 98 0.78 -0.54 -1.53
CA GLY A 98 -0.26 -1.42 -1.03
C GLY A 98 -0.12 -1.82 0.43
N GLY A 99 -0.79 -2.92 0.80
CA GLY A 99 -1.01 -3.34 2.17
C GLY A 99 0.14 -4.07 2.87
N PHE A 100 1.27 -4.31 2.19
CA PHE A 100 2.44 -4.92 2.84
C PHE A 100 3.26 -3.86 3.58
N GLY A 101 2.58 -2.95 4.26
CA GLY A 101 3.16 -1.91 5.09
C GLY A 101 2.22 -1.58 6.24
N GLU A 102 2.76 -0.98 7.28
CA GLU A 102 1.97 -0.63 8.46
C GLU A 102 0.93 0.44 8.18
N ILE A 103 1.22 1.32 7.21
CA ILE A 103 0.32 2.42 6.85
C ILE A 103 0.11 2.41 5.34
N VAL A 104 -1.12 2.66 4.93
CA VAL A 104 -1.46 2.80 3.52
C VAL A 104 -2.39 4.01 3.36
N GLN A 105 -2.27 4.71 2.25
CA GLN A 105 -3.18 5.78 1.88
C GLN A 105 -4.05 5.31 0.73
N ASP A 106 -5.35 5.47 0.86
CA ASP A 106 -6.29 5.10 -0.17
C ASP A 106 -7.24 6.26 -0.45
N ARG A 107 -7.71 6.29 -1.67
CA ARG A 107 -8.71 7.27 -2.07
C ARG A 107 -10.09 6.77 -1.67
N LYS A 108 -10.95 7.69 -1.23
CA LYS A 108 -12.36 7.41 -1.03
C LYS A 108 -12.94 6.87 -2.35
N SER A 109 -13.65 5.78 -2.27
CA SER A 109 -14.35 5.22 -3.42
C SER A 109 -15.86 5.39 -3.30
#